data_a1ca3254a55e9d5fc8d73a8359ba8003
#
_entry.id   a1ca3254a55e9d5fc8d73a8359ba8003
#
_cell.length_a   1.000
_cell.length_b   1.000
_cell.length_c   1.000
_cell.angle_alpha   90.00
_cell.angle_beta   90.00
_cell.angle_gamma   90.00
#
_symmetry.space_group_name_H-M   'P 1'
#
loop_
_entity.id
_entity.type
_entity.pdbx_description
1 polymer ?
#
loop_
_entity_poly.entity_id
_entity_poly.type
_entity_poly.pdbx_seq_one_letter_code
_entity_poly.pdbx_strand_id
1 'polypeptide(L)'
;MKTEEVVNAEIELLTAIKKADVPVLERMLHDDLLFNLPDGNTITKEFDLESYRLGKMKVETLEASDQLINIIDDVAVVAVTVSLRGTYDGNPLGGAYRYVRVWKQFNEDLQVIAGSCVVLQ
;
A
#
# COMPACT_ATOMS: atom_id res chain seq x y z
N MET A 1 -11.49 -1.17 -16.61
CA MET A 1 -10.20 -1.31 -15.89
C MET A 1 -9.41 -2.44 -16.56
N LYS A 2 -8.14 -2.18 -16.82
CA LYS A 2 -7.24 -3.18 -17.41
C LYS A 2 -6.17 -3.57 -16.39
N THR A 3 -5.67 -4.80 -16.50
CA THR A 3 -4.58 -5.28 -15.63
C THR A 3 -3.38 -4.34 -15.63
N GLU A 4 -3.00 -3.81 -16.80
CA GLU A 4 -1.89 -2.87 -16.93
C GLU A 4 -2.09 -1.60 -16.09
N GLU A 5 -3.32 -1.10 -16.03
CA GLU A 5 -3.63 0.07 -15.21
C GLU A 5 -3.40 -0.22 -13.72
N VAL A 6 -3.75 -1.43 -13.28
CA VAL A 6 -3.55 -1.85 -11.89
C VAL A 6 -2.06 -2.03 -11.59
N VAL A 7 -1.30 -2.62 -12.52
CA VAL A 7 0.16 -2.74 -12.39
C VAL A 7 0.79 -1.37 -12.20
N ASN A 8 0.40 -0.40 -13.04
CA ASN A 8 0.94 0.96 -12.96
C ASN A 8 0.53 1.66 -11.65
N ALA A 9 -0.70 1.43 -11.18
CA ALA A 9 -1.16 1.98 -9.91
C ALA A 9 -0.34 1.42 -8.73
N GLU A 10 -0.04 0.12 -8.74
CA GLU A 10 0.80 -0.49 -7.71
C GLU A 10 2.20 0.11 -7.72
N ILE A 11 2.79 0.31 -8.89
CA ILE A 11 4.12 0.92 -9.01
C ILE A 11 4.10 2.35 -8.46
N GLU A 12 3.09 3.13 -8.81
CA GLU A 12 2.96 4.51 -8.33
C GLU A 12 2.77 4.55 -6.81
N LEU A 13 1.95 3.67 -6.26
CA LEU A 13 1.73 3.58 -4.82
C LEU A 13 3.03 3.26 -4.07
N LEU A 14 3.76 2.24 -4.51
CA LEU A 14 5.00 1.83 -3.86
C LEU A 14 6.08 2.90 -3.98
N THR A 15 6.14 3.59 -5.11
CA THR A 15 7.06 4.73 -5.30
C THR A 15 6.73 5.85 -4.31
N ALA A 16 5.44 6.16 -4.15
CA ALA A 16 4.99 7.19 -3.21
C ALA A 16 5.31 6.80 -1.76
N ILE A 17 5.13 5.54 -1.41
CA ILE A 17 5.50 5.03 -0.08
C ILE A 17 6.98 5.21 0.17
N LYS A 18 7.81 4.82 -0.78
CA LYS A 18 9.27 4.92 -0.65
C LYS A 18 9.73 6.38 -0.47
N LYS A 19 9.09 7.30 -1.20
CA LYS A 19 9.43 8.73 -1.16
C LYS A 19 8.70 9.50 -0.07
N ALA A 20 7.78 8.86 0.66
CA ALA A 20 6.89 9.53 1.60
C ALA A 20 6.14 10.69 0.91
N ASP A 21 5.65 10.45 -0.30
CA ASP A 21 4.96 11.44 -1.12
C ASP A 21 3.50 11.55 -0.68
N VAL A 22 3.27 12.34 0.35
CA VAL A 22 1.94 12.47 0.96
C VAL A 22 0.86 12.93 -0.02
N PRO A 23 1.09 13.93 -0.89
CA PRO A 23 0.05 14.32 -1.86
C PRO A 23 -0.40 13.17 -2.77
N VAL A 24 0.54 12.35 -3.24
CA VAL A 24 0.19 11.19 -4.07
C VAL A 24 -0.55 10.15 -3.26
N LEU A 25 -0.11 9.85 -2.04
CA LEU A 25 -0.79 8.90 -1.15
C LEU A 25 -2.20 9.39 -0.82
N GLU A 26 -2.37 10.69 -0.58
CA GLU A 26 -3.67 11.31 -0.33
C GLU A 26 -4.65 11.01 -1.47
N ARG A 27 -4.19 11.10 -2.71
CA ARG A 27 -5.00 10.85 -3.89
C ARG A 27 -5.32 9.36 -4.08
N MET A 28 -4.36 8.49 -3.78
CA MET A 28 -4.46 7.06 -4.08
C MET A 28 -5.19 6.25 -3.00
N LEU A 29 -5.33 6.79 -1.80
CA LEU A 29 -6.01 6.11 -0.70
C LEU A 29 -7.42 6.69 -0.54
N HIS A 30 -8.43 5.82 -0.52
CA HIS A 30 -9.81 6.25 -0.31
C HIS A 30 -9.99 6.74 1.13
N ASP A 31 -10.84 7.75 1.33
CA ASP A 31 -11.06 8.36 2.64
C ASP A 31 -11.55 7.34 3.69
N ASP A 32 -12.29 6.33 3.27
CA ASP A 32 -12.87 5.33 4.17
C ASP A 32 -12.12 4.00 4.14
N LEU A 33 -10.91 3.99 3.64
CA LEU A 33 -10.04 2.81 3.61
C LEU A 33 -9.85 2.23 5.02
N LEU A 34 -9.85 0.90 5.09
CA LEU A 34 -9.41 0.17 6.28
C LEU A 34 -8.30 -0.79 5.88
N PHE A 35 -7.23 -0.81 6.66
CA PHE A 35 -6.07 -1.64 6.38
C PHE A 35 -5.60 -2.33 7.65
N ASN A 36 -5.36 -3.65 7.56
CA ASN A 36 -4.85 -4.42 8.69
C ASN A 36 -3.35 -4.55 8.64
N LEU A 37 -2.71 -4.19 9.74
CA LEU A 37 -1.27 -4.37 9.93
C LEU A 37 -0.98 -5.82 10.37
N PRO A 38 0.29 -6.27 10.28
CA PRO A 38 0.65 -7.64 10.66
C PRO A 38 0.32 -7.99 12.11
N ASP A 39 0.26 -7.02 13.00
CA ASP A 39 -0.07 -7.24 14.41
C ASP A 39 -1.58 -7.35 14.67
N GLY A 40 -2.39 -7.22 13.62
CA GLY A 40 -3.84 -7.30 13.71
C GLY A 40 -4.53 -5.96 13.94
N ASN A 41 -3.79 -4.88 14.13
CA ASN A 41 -4.40 -3.55 14.26
C ASN A 41 -4.94 -3.07 12.92
N THR A 42 -6.13 -2.47 12.94
CA THR A 42 -6.71 -1.87 11.75
C THR A 42 -6.45 -0.37 11.78
N ILE A 43 -5.89 0.14 10.68
CA ILE A 43 -5.58 1.57 10.55
C ILE A 43 -6.47 2.21 9.48
N THR A 44 -6.59 3.53 9.57
CA THR A 44 -7.31 4.37 8.63
C THR A 44 -6.34 5.09 7.72
N LYS A 45 -6.88 5.72 6.66
CA LYS A 45 -6.09 6.59 5.78
C LYS A 45 -5.35 7.67 6.59
N GLU A 46 -6.05 8.34 7.51
CA GLU A 46 -5.45 9.42 8.28
C GLU A 46 -4.28 8.94 9.14
N PHE A 47 -4.42 7.78 9.78
CA PHE A 47 -3.33 7.19 10.54
C PHE A 47 -2.11 6.92 9.64
N ASP A 48 -2.35 6.34 8.47
CA ASP A 48 -1.28 6.01 7.53
C ASP A 48 -0.56 7.26 7.03
N LEU A 49 -1.32 8.27 6.59
CA LEU A 49 -0.73 9.52 6.11
C LEU A 49 0.07 10.25 7.20
N GLU A 50 -0.43 10.24 8.42
CA GLU A 50 0.24 10.90 9.53
C GLU A 50 1.60 10.28 9.83
N SER A 51 1.74 8.96 9.67
CA SER A 51 3.03 8.30 9.86
C SER A 51 4.10 8.83 8.91
N TYR A 52 3.72 9.22 7.69
CA TYR A 52 4.63 9.82 6.73
C TYR A 52 4.83 11.32 7.00
N ARG A 53 3.77 12.06 7.32
CA ARG A 53 3.86 13.50 7.62
C ARG A 53 4.79 13.77 8.80
N LEU A 54 4.72 12.94 9.84
CA LEU A 54 5.54 13.08 11.04
C LEU A 54 6.93 12.46 10.89
N GLY A 55 7.22 11.86 9.73
CA GLY A 55 8.50 11.21 9.49
C GLY A 55 8.72 9.95 10.31
N LYS A 56 7.67 9.35 10.86
CA LYS A 56 7.77 8.11 11.63
C LYS A 56 8.11 6.94 10.73
N MET A 57 7.47 6.86 9.57
CA MET A 57 7.72 5.81 8.58
C MET A 57 8.73 6.30 7.56
N LYS A 58 9.88 5.65 7.51
CA LYS A 58 10.93 5.94 6.52
C LYS A 58 11.34 4.65 5.85
N VAL A 59 11.30 4.63 4.53
CA VAL A 59 11.62 3.46 3.71
C VAL A 59 12.90 3.74 2.94
N GLU A 60 13.91 2.88 3.11
CA GLU A 60 15.17 2.96 2.38
C GLU A 60 15.11 2.16 1.08
N THR A 61 14.65 0.90 1.17
CA THR A 61 14.50 0.02 0.01
C THR A 61 13.13 -0.62 0.03
N LEU A 62 12.58 -0.85 -1.16
CA LEU A 62 11.27 -1.46 -1.31
C LEU A 62 11.21 -2.16 -2.66
N GLU A 63 10.89 -3.46 -2.66
CA GLU A 63 10.78 -4.27 -3.87
C GLU A 63 9.54 -5.15 -3.82
N ALA A 64 8.81 -5.19 -4.94
CA ALA A 64 7.63 -6.04 -5.10
C ALA A 64 7.99 -7.28 -5.91
N SER A 65 7.37 -8.40 -5.56
CA SER A 65 7.52 -9.68 -6.27
C SER A 65 6.26 -10.53 -6.11
N ASP A 66 6.17 -11.58 -6.91
CA ASP A 66 5.08 -12.58 -6.84
C ASP A 66 3.70 -11.94 -6.85
N GLN A 67 3.47 -11.02 -7.80
CA GLN A 67 2.24 -10.27 -7.91
C GLN A 67 1.17 -11.03 -8.69
N LEU A 68 -0.02 -11.14 -8.08
CA LEU A 68 -1.22 -11.68 -8.70
C LEU A 68 -2.29 -10.60 -8.70
N ILE A 69 -2.97 -10.44 -9.82
CA ILE A 69 -4.03 -9.44 -9.97
C ILE A 69 -5.27 -10.10 -10.52
N ASN A 70 -6.40 -9.94 -9.83
CA ASN A 70 -7.71 -10.35 -10.33
C ASN A 70 -8.61 -9.13 -10.41
N ILE A 71 -9.22 -8.93 -11.57
CA ILE A 71 -10.17 -7.84 -11.80
C ILE A 71 -11.58 -8.39 -11.72
N ILE A 72 -12.42 -7.78 -10.87
CA ILE A 72 -13.81 -8.15 -10.65
C ILE A 72 -14.64 -6.89 -10.79
N ASP A 73 -15.28 -6.73 -11.95
CA ASP A 73 -16.04 -5.51 -12.29
C ASP A 73 -15.18 -4.24 -12.15
N ASP A 74 -15.52 -3.34 -11.25
CA ASP A 74 -14.78 -2.10 -11.00
C ASP A 74 -13.77 -2.22 -9.85
N VAL A 75 -13.45 -3.45 -9.44
CA VAL A 75 -12.54 -3.75 -8.33
C VAL A 75 -11.39 -4.61 -8.83
N ALA A 76 -10.20 -4.33 -8.33
CA ALA A 76 -9.04 -5.19 -8.55
C ALA A 76 -8.49 -5.66 -7.21
N VAL A 77 -8.27 -6.96 -7.10
CA VAL A 77 -7.64 -7.56 -5.92
C VAL A 77 -6.20 -7.91 -6.28
N VAL A 78 -5.26 -7.38 -5.52
CA VAL A 78 -3.82 -7.58 -5.74
C VAL A 78 -3.25 -8.33 -4.55
N ALA A 79 -2.57 -9.46 -4.84
CA ALA A 79 -1.75 -10.15 -3.86
C ALA A 79 -0.30 -9.97 -4.29
N VAL A 80 0.55 -9.47 -3.41
CA VAL A 80 1.94 -9.15 -3.76
C VAL A 80 2.83 -9.29 -2.54
N THR A 81 4.06 -9.77 -2.77
CA THR A 81 5.09 -9.77 -1.74
C THR A 81 5.88 -8.47 -1.85
N VAL A 82 6.05 -7.79 -0.73
CA VAL A 82 6.86 -6.57 -0.66
C VAL A 82 7.97 -6.79 0.35
N SER A 83 9.21 -6.67 -0.12
CA SER A 83 10.39 -6.69 0.73
C SER A 83 10.81 -5.24 0.98
N LEU A 84 10.95 -4.87 2.23
CA LEU A 84 11.32 -3.49 2.56
C LEU A 84 12.36 -3.44 3.67
N ARG A 85 13.08 -2.34 3.72
CA ARG A 85 13.97 -1.97 4.80
C ARG A 85 13.79 -0.49 5.07
N GLY A 86 13.71 -0.14 6.35
CA GLY A 86 13.56 1.23 6.77
C GLY A 86 13.48 1.33 8.28
N THR A 87 12.79 2.35 8.76
CA THR A 87 12.57 2.55 10.19
C THR A 87 11.13 2.98 10.45
N TYR A 88 10.62 2.63 11.60
CA TYR A 88 9.36 3.17 12.11
C TYR A 88 9.61 3.73 13.49
N ASP A 89 9.36 5.04 13.65
CA ASP A 89 9.59 5.78 14.89
C ASP A 89 11.01 5.57 15.42
N GLY A 90 11.98 5.55 14.49
CA GLY A 90 13.40 5.36 14.79
C GLY A 90 13.83 3.90 14.98
N ASN A 91 12.91 2.96 15.03
CA ASN A 91 13.22 1.55 15.21
C ASN A 91 13.40 0.85 13.86
N PRO A 92 14.43 -0.01 13.69
CA PRO A 92 14.62 -0.73 12.45
C PRO A 92 13.40 -1.57 12.09
N LEU A 93 13.04 -1.51 10.81
CA LEU A 93 11.94 -2.26 10.24
C LEU A 93 12.43 -2.90 8.96
N GLY A 94 12.19 -4.20 8.80
CA GLY A 94 12.62 -4.87 7.59
C GLY A 94 12.06 -6.26 7.48
N GLY A 95 12.12 -6.81 6.27
CA GLY A 95 11.66 -8.14 5.97
C GLY A 95 10.72 -8.17 4.79
N ALA A 96 10.14 -9.34 4.59
CA ALA A 96 9.18 -9.58 3.53
C ALA A 96 7.78 -9.70 4.11
N TYR A 97 6.82 -9.10 3.42
CA TYR A 97 5.40 -9.07 3.82
C TYR A 97 4.55 -9.50 2.65
N ARG A 98 3.52 -10.28 2.92
CA ARG A 98 2.53 -10.61 1.89
C ARG A 98 1.32 -9.71 2.07
N TYR A 99 1.00 -8.95 1.00
CA TYR A 99 -0.09 -7.98 0.96
C TYR A 99 -1.25 -8.52 0.16
N VAL A 100 -2.46 -8.23 0.63
CA VAL A 100 -3.65 -8.18 -0.23
C VAL A 100 -4.11 -6.74 -0.21
N ARG A 101 -4.28 -6.17 -1.39
CA ARG A 101 -4.73 -4.79 -1.57
C ARG A 101 -5.92 -4.78 -2.51
N VAL A 102 -6.95 -4.01 -2.17
CA VAL A 102 -8.15 -3.90 -2.99
C VAL A 102 -8.23 -2.49 -3.55
N TRP A 103 -8.22 -2.41 -4.87
CA TRP A 103 -8.39 -1.17 -5.62
C TRP A 103 -9.80 -1.09 -6.17
N LYS A 104 -10.36 0.10 -6.23
CA LYS A 104 -11.66 0.33 -6.85
C LYS A 104 -11.57 1.53 -7.80
N GLN A 105 -12.27 1.42 -8.94
CA GLN A 105 -12.36 2.49 -9.93
C GLN A 105 -13.42 3.49 -9.51
N PHE A 106 -13.03 4.76 -9.39
CA PHE A 106 -13.91 5.88 -9.13
C PHE A 106 -13.76 6.86 -10.29
N ASN A 107 -14.69 6.85 -11.24
CA ASN A 107 -14.56 7.62 -12.48
C ASN A 107 -13.26 7.21 -13.20
N GLU A 108 -12.27 8.10 -13.30
CA GLU A 108 -11.00 7.80 -13.96
C GLU A 108 -9.89 7.41 -12.98
N ASP A 109 -10.17 7.46 -11.68
CA ASP A 109 -9.15 7.22 -10.66
C ASP A 109 -9.29 5.84 -10.02
N LEU A 110 -8.14 5.22 -9.75
CA LEU A 110 -8.05 4.02 -8.94
C LEU A 110 -7.66 4.41 -7.52
N GLN A 111 -8.41 3.93 -6.53
CA GLN A 111 -8.08 4.17 -5.14
C GLN A 111 -8.09 2.85 -4.36
N VAL A 112 -7.18 2.74 -3.41
CA VAL A 112 -7.16 1.61 -2.47
C VAL A 112 -8.31 1.79 -1.49
N ILE A 113 -9.16 0.78 -1.35
CA ILE A 113 -10.30 0.81 -0.42
C ILE A 113 -10.12 -0.11 0.78
N ALA A 114 -9.23 -1.09 0.68
CA ALA A 114 -8.99 -2.04 1.76
C ALA A 114 -7.70 -2.80 1.52
N GLY A 115 -7.16 -3.38 2.57
CA GLY A 115 -6.03 -4.26 2.45
C GLY A 115 -5.60 -4.85 3.78
N SER A 116 -4.64 -5.76 3.69
CA SER A 116 -4.00 -6.33 4.86
C SER A 116 -2.62 -6.85 4.48
N CYS A 117 -1.76 -7.02 5.45
CA CYS A 117 -0.48 -7.67 5.21
C CYS A 117 -0.09 -8.55 6.39
N VAL A 118 0.70 -9.58 6.09
CA VAL A 118 1.24 -10.48 7.08
C VAL A 118 2.75 -10.60 6.87
N VAL A 119 3.46 -10.88 7.95
CA VAL A 119 4.91 -11.10 7.88
C VAL A 119 5.17 -12.47 7.26
N LEU A 120 6.09 -12.52 6.31
CA LEU A 120 6.61 -13.77 5.77
C LEU A 120 7.83 -14.17 6.55
N GLN A 121 7.87 -15.44 6.93
CA GLN A 121 8.97 -15.98 7.71
C GLN A 121 9.81 -16.95 6.90
#